data_0be8f00928bae4c6b27c07350131020f
#
_entry.id   0be8f00928bae4c6b27c07350131020f
#
_cell.length_a   1.000
_cell.length_b   1.000
_cell.length_c   1.000
_cell.angle_alpha   90.00
_cell.angle_beta   90.00
_cell.angle_gamma   90.00
#
_symmetry.space_group_name_H-M   'P 1'
#
loop_
_entity.id
_entity.type
_entity.pdbx_description
1 polymer ?
#
loop_
_entity_poly.entity_id
_entity_poly.type
_entity_poly.pdbx_seq_one_letter_code
_entity_poly.pdbx_strand_id
1 'polypeptide(L)'
;MNKKIENFYIEWKANLDDYLSGYIFNEKKELRKTRFVYIELKKYLDDLLNNSLSEENKIIVLPGIRGVGKTTLLSQLYFYEKFNKTKNNLDEKIYISVDRLLSEKISLQEFISYLEKNIWSGLSNSSKKILLLIDEIQYDEKWDLFLKLLFDKTKGNNNILIVATGSSAIFLNQKNKDLVRRSKTKRILPEKFSENLFLHENVELDDKLSKKIKNSIFNKNNAEEVYNSLVNLQSSIVKELSKIKNLQFIKNNYFLRGAFPFSAEMENKSSALERIKNMVLTNIIQRDLILSGDFDAETLVRIPDVLFLLANSSEISTGNLANTLKIHSSTVNKILASLVDAEILFEVKPYGQPYKQVKKSSKYLFISSNIRAGLLNGIFGDDIKGSLLEDYVALICSKELFREIIVYYDYGSGGADFILRFSSKDEIVIEIGFGKEEIKQVEKTILKSNNRTKYGIVIGSEKLDIIGNIVKIPLDYFLLV
;
A
#
# COMPACT_ATOMS: atom_id res chain seq x y z
N MET A 1 11.11 -1.32 38.91
CA MET A 1 10.43 -1.04 37.62
C MET A 1 10.92 0.26 37.01
N ASN A 2 10.85 1.41 37.67
CA ASN A 2 11.32 2.70 37.13
C ASN A 2 12.78 2.70 36.63
N LYS A 3 13.72 2.13 37.40
CA LYS A 3 15.14 2.08 37.02
C LYS A 3 15.43 1.28 35.76
N LYS A 4 14.66 0.22 35.48
CA LYS A 4 14.79 -0.57 34.25
C LYS A 4 14.36 0.26 33.03
N ILE A 5 13.24 0.94 33.10
CA ILE A 5 12.73 1.79 32.02
C ILE A 5 13.65 2.99 31.78
N GLU A 6 14.18 3.56 32.86
CA GLU A 6 15.17 4.64 32.82
C GLU A 6 16.44 4.23 32.08
N ASN A 7 17.02 3.09 32.46
CA ASN A 7 18.23 2.56 31.82
C ASN A 7 17.97 2.28 30.33
N PHE A 8 16.84 1.63 30.02
CA PHE A 8 16.44 1.40 28.63
C PHE A 8 16.32 2.72 27.85
N TYR A 9 15.67 3.73 28.41
CA TYR A 9 15.47 5.01 27.74
C TYR A 9 16.80 5.73 27.48
N ILE A 10 17.71 5.73 28.45
CA ILE A 10 19.05 6.35 28.32
C ILE A 10 19.84 5.66 27.20
N GLU A 11 19.91 4.34 27.25
CA GLU A 11 20.62 3.53 26.24
C GLU A 11 20.00 3.69 24.85
N TRP A 12 18.66 3.63 24.77
CA TRP A 12 17.93 3.81 23.54
C TRP A 12 18.18 5.18 22.91
N LYS A 13 18.06 6.25 23.72
CA LYS A 13 18.27 7.63 23.28
C LYS A 13 19.71 7.87 22.79
N ALA A 14 20.70 7.28 23.46
CA ALA A 14 22.10 7.42 23.08
C ALA A 14 22.42 6.83 21.70
N ASN A 15 21.74 5.75 21.28
CA ASN A 15 21.98 5.05 20.02
C ASN A 15 20.94 5.38 18.94
N LEU A 16 19.93 6.19 19.23
CA LEU A 16 18.76 6.37 18.36
C LEU A 16 19.10 7.06 17.05
N ASP A 17 19.92 8.09 17.07
CA ASP A 17 20.29 8.85 15.87
C ASP A 17 21.07 7.97 14.89
N ASP A 18 22.00 7.15 15.37
CA ASP A 18 22.75 6.20 14.54
C ASP A 18 21.81 5.12 13.98
N TYR A 19 20.93 4.56 14.80
CA TYR A 19 19.95 3.58 14.37
C TYR A 19 19.04 4.11 13.26
N LEU A 20 18.45 5.29 13.45
CA LEU A 20 17.52 5.88 12.48
C LEU A 20 18.22 6.43 11.23
N SER A 21 19.48 6.86 11.35
CA SER A 21 20.27 7.34 10.22
C SER A 21 20.48 6.24 9.16
N GLY A 22 20.57 4.98 9.57
CA GLY A 22 20.64 3.84 8.65
C GLY A 22 19.44 3.71 7.70
N TYR A 23 18.28 4.28 8.07
CA TYR A 23 17.07 4.26 7.22
C TYR A 23 16.98 5.45 6.27
N ILE A 24 17.62 6.57 6.57
CA ILE A 24 17.51 7.78 5.76
C ILE A 24 18.67 7.96 4.79
N PHE A 25 19.76 7.21 4.93
CA PHE A 25 20.89 7.22 3.98
C PHE A 25 20.91 5.92 3.17
N ASN A 26 21.31 6.04 1.90
CA ASN A 26 21.62 4.88 1.06
C ASN A 26 23.07 4.37 1.32
N GLU A 27 23.50 3.32 0.63
CA GLU A 27 24.85 2.75 0.75
C GLU A 27 25.96 3.76 0.36
N LYS A 28 25.64 4.75 -0.49
CA LYS A 28 26.54 5.85 -0.89
C LYS A 28 26.54 7.02 0.10
N LYS A 29 25.87 6.89 1.24
CA LYS A 29 25.68 7.95 2.26
C LYS A 29 24.94 9.18 1.74
N GLU A 30 24.14 9.04 0.69
CA GLU A 30 23.25 10.08 0.20
C GLU A 30 21.89 9.98 0.88
N LEU A 31 21.22 11.11 1.10
CA LEU A 31 19.87 11.12 1.66
C LEU A 31 18.90 10.46 0.67
N ARG A 32 18.17 9.45 1.15
CA ARG A 32 17.07 8.82 0.40
C ARG A 32 16.01 9.84 0.08
N LYS A 33 15.46 9.81 -1.12
CA LYS A 33 14.27 10.60 -1.46
C LYS A 33 13.08 10.19 -0.60
N THR A 34 12.18 11.13 -0.38
CA THR A 34 10.97 10.88 0.40
C THR A 34 9.85 10.35 -0.49
N ARG A 35 9.11 9.37 -0.01
CA ARG A 35 7.88 8.90 -0.67
C ARG A 35 6.84 10.01 -0.76
N PHE A 36 5.93 9.94 -1.73
CA PHE A 36 4.87 10.96 -1.91
C PHE A 36 4.00 11.13 -0.65
N VAL A 37 3.78 10.05 0.09
CA VAL A 37 3.06 10.10 1.37
C VAL A 37 3.73 10.99 2.42
N TYR A 38 5.06 11.14 2.36
CA TYR A 38 5.80 12.02 3.27
C TYR A 38 5.33 13.48 3.18
N ILE A 39 4.98 13.95 1.97
CA ILE A 39 4.50 15.33 1.75
C ILE A 39 3.24 15.62 2.58
N GLU A 40 2.35 14.62 2.70
CA GLU A 40 1.14 14.78 3.51
C GLU A 40 1.43 14.68 5.01
N LEU A 41 2.33 13.76 5.42
CA LEU A 41 2.74 13.65 6.82
C LEU A 41 3.47 14.92 7.29
N LYS A 42 4.29 15.48 6.40
CA LYS A 42 4.96 16.76 6.64
C LYS A 42 3.98 17.88 6.98
N LYS A 43 2.82 17.96 6.32
CA LYS A 43 1.82 19.00 6.64
C LYS A 43 1.35 18.94 8.09
N TYR A 44 1.12 17.75 8.64
CA TYR A 44 0.73 17.61 10.05
C TYR A 44 1.85 18.05 11.00
N LEU A 45 3.11 17.77 10.61
CA LEU A 45 4.25 18.24 11.38
C LEU A 45 4.41 19.77 11.26
N ASP A 46 4.24 20.34 10.07
CA ASP A 46 4.24 21.78 9.86
C ASP A 46 3.11 22.45 10.67
N ASP A 47 1.91 21.85 10.71
CA ASP A 47 0.79 22.34 11.51
C ASP A 47 1.12 22.32 13.01
N LEU A 48 1.80 21.28 13.52
CA LEU A 48 2.31 21.24 14.88
C LEU A 48 3.30 22.40 15.14
N LEU A 49 4.26 22.59 14.24
CA LEU A 49 5.29 23.63 14.38
C LEU A 49 4.69 25.05 14.34
N ASN A 50 3.63 25.24 13.59
CA ASN A 50 2.93 26.53 13.41
C ASN A 50 1.78 26.76 14.42
N ASN A 51 1.56 25.87 15.40
CA ASN A 51 0.44 25.90 16.36
C ASN A 51 -0.95 25.85 15.68
N SER A 52 -1.05 25.22 14.51
CA SER A 52 -2.28 25.05 13.72
C SER A 52 -2.78 23.61 13.66
N LEU A 53 -2.14 22.69 14.38
CA LEU A 53 -2.54 21.28 14.41
C LEU A 53 -3.95 21.14 14.99
N SER A 54 -4.87 20.57 14.21
CA SER A 54 -6.22 20.29 14.70
C SER A 54 -6.28 19.01 15.54
N GLU A 55 -7.26 18.92 16.43
CA GLU A 55 -7.45 17.75 17.28
C GLU A 55 -7.61 16.44 16.50
N GLU A 56 -8.28 16.50 15.35
CA GLU A 56 -8.49 15.36 14.45
C GLU A 56 -7.20 14.83 13.81
N ASN A 57 -6.15 15.66 13.76
CA ASN A 57 -4.90 15.38 13.08
C ASN A 57 -3.77 14.97 14.06
N LYS A 58 -4.06 14.88 15.35
CA LYS A 58 -3.05 14.57 16.38
C LYS A 58 -2.53 13.14 16.32
N ILE A 59 -3.37 12.19 15.93
CA ILE A 59 -2.98 10.78 15.83
C ILE A 59 -3.13 10.32 14.39
N ILE A 60 -2.02 9.90 13.81
CA ILE A 60 -1.96 9.34 12.46
C ILE A 60 -1.48 7.90 12.57
N VAL A 61 -2.26 6.98 12.01
CA VAL A 61 -1.95 5.57 11.97
C VAL A 61 -1.60 5.18 10.54
N LEU A 62 -0.44 4.58 10.34
CA LEU A 62 0.13 4.21 9.05
C LEU A 62 0.22 2.68 8.89
N PRO A 63 -0.91 2.00 8.61
CA PRO A 63 -0.88 0.59 8.29
C PRO A 63 -0.23 0.35 6.93
N GLY A 64 0.44 -0.79 6.77
CA GLY A 64 0.99 -1.20 5.48
C GLY A 64 1.77 -2.50 5.60
N ILE A 65 1.84 -3.26 4.51
CA ILE A 65 2.59 -4.51 4.50
C ILE A 65 4.07 -4.26 4.83
N ARG A 66 4.75 -5.31 5.24
CA ARG A 66 6.19 -5.21 5.53
C ARG A 66 6.97 -4.82 4.27
N GLY A 67 8.06 -4.08 4.45
CA GLY A 67 8.94 -3.69 3.34
C GLY A 67 8.52 -2.46 2.54
N VAL A 68 7.35 -1.85 2.80
CA VAL A 68 6.91 -0.62 2.10
C VAL A 68 7.55 0.68 2.60
N GLY A 69 8.49 0.59 3.56
CA GLY A 69 9.25 1.76 4.03
C GLY A 69 8.62 2.55 5.18
N LYS A 70 7.80 1.92 6.04
CA LYS A 70 7.17 2.59 7.20
C LYS A 70 8.20 3.16 8.17
N THR A 71 9.17 2.36 8.60
CA THR A 71 10.27 2.81 9.48
C THR A 71 11.08 3.94 8.86
N THR A 72 11.34 3.86 7.53
CA THR A 72 12.02 4.93 6.78
C THR A 72 11.23 6.24 6.84
N LEU A 73 9.90 6.19 6.69
CA LEU A 73 9.04 7.38 6.82
C LEU A 73 9.10 7.99 8.22
N LEU A 74 9.05 7.17 9.27
CA LEU A 74 9.21 7.66 10.64
C LEU A 74 10.59 8.27 10.86
N SER A 75 11.65 7.63 10.33
CA SER A 75 13.02 8.16 10.42
C SER A 75 13.17 9.49 9.67
N GLN A 76 12.54 9.65 8.51
CA GLN A 76 12.50 10.91 7.77
C GLN A 76 11.75 12.02 8.52
N LEU A 77 10.67 11.68 9.22
CA LEU A 77 9.97 12.62 10.10
C LEU A 77 10.81 12.98 11.33
N TYR A 78 11.54 12.02 11.91
CA TYR A 78 12.45 12.26 13.03
C TYR A 78 13.57 13.23 12.67
N PHE A 79 14.15 13.08 11.49
CA PHE A 79 15.17 13.98 10.92
C PHE A 79 14.57 15.03 9.97
N TYR A 80 13.38 15.51 10.29
CA TYR A 80 12.62 16.46 9.48
C TYR A 80 13.45 17.65 8.99
N GLU A 81 14.32 18.21 9.81
CA GLU A 81 15.19 19.34 9.48
C GLU A 81 16.17 19.05 8.32
N LYS A 82 16.60 17.78 8.14
CA LYS A 82 17.49 17.39 7.03
C LYS A 82 16.78 17.40 5.69
N PHE A 83 15.47 17.13 5.69
CA PHE A 83 14.67 17.05 4.47
C PHE A 83 14.02 18.38 4.06
N ASN A 84 13.84 19.30 5.01
CA ASN A 84 13.04 20.50 4.77
C ASN A 84 13.83 21.81 4.87
N LYS A 85 15.13 21.78 5.17
CA LYS A 85 16.00 22.96 5.34
C LYS A 85 15.42 24.02 6.29
N THR A 86 14.57 23.61 7.22
CA THR A 86 13.91 24.46 8.21
C THR A 86 14.54 24.24 9.59
N LYS A 87 14.54 25.28 10.44
CA LYS A 87 14.96 25.11 11.82
C LYS A 87 13.98 24.19 12.54
N ASN A 88 14.50 23.24 13.29
CA ASN A 88 13.71 22.38 14.14
C ASN A 88 13.27 23.19 15.37
N ASN A 89 11.95 23.38 15.53
CA ASN A 89 11.34 24.02 16.69
C ASN A 89 10.56 23.01 17.54
N LEU A 90 10.85 21.72 17.43
CA LEU A 90 10.31 20.69 18.32
C LEU A 90 11.09 20.71 19.64
N ASP A 91 10.36 20.75 20.75
CA ASP A 91 10.96 20.64 22.08
C ASP A 91 11.39 19.19 22.36
N GLU A 92 10.59 18.21 21.87
CA GLU A 92 10.89 16.79 22.06
C GLU A 92 10.56 15.98 20.81
N LYS A 93 11.49 15.10 20.42
CA LYS A 93 11.31 14.07 19.40
C LYS A 93 11.54 12.70 20.02
N ILE A 94 10.56 11.82 19.95
CA ILE A 94 10.66 10.49 20.51
C ILE A 94 10.29 9.49 19.46
N TYR A 95 11.15 8.51 19.24
CA TYR A 95 10.88 7.33 18.44
C TYR A 95 11.02 6.10 19.33
N ILE A 96 10.07 5.19 19.21
CA ILE A 96 10.10 3.89 19.88
C ILE A 96 9.57 2.79 18.96
N SER A 97 10.25 1.66 18.96
CA SER A 97 9.78 0.43 18.33
C SER A 97 9.22 -0.50 19.40
N VAL A 98 7.96 -0.92 19.23
CA VAL A 98 7.24 -1.67 20.28
C VAL A 98 7.80 -3.08 20.44
N ASP A 99 8.33 -3.69 19.39
CA ASP A 99 9.01 -4.99 19.45
C ASP A 99 10.25 -4.94 20.37
N ARG A 100 10.98 -3.81 20.38
CA ARG A 100 12.11 -3.61 21.30
C ARG A 100 11.67 -3.45 22.76
N LEU A 101 10.55 -2.73 23.00
CA LEU A 101 10.00 -2.66 24.35
C LEU A 101 9.64 -4.05 24.88
N LEU A 102 9.00 -4.87 24.01
CA LEU A 102 8.64 -6.24 24.38
C LEU A 102 9.84 -7.12 24.67
N SER A 103 10.95 -7.00 23.92
CA SER A 103 12.17 -7.74 24.20
C SER A 103 12.72 -7.44 25.59
N GLU A 104 12.49 -6.23 26.08
CA GLU A 104 12.82 -5.80 27.43
C GLU A 104 11.70 -6.06 28.45
N LYS A 105 10.59 -6.68 28.06
CA LYS A 105 9.41 -6.87 28.92
C LYS A 105 8.90 -5.56 29.53
N ILE A 106 8.89 -4.49 28.74
CA ILE A 106 8.34 -3.17 29.05
C ILE A 106 7.11 -2.98 28.16
N SER A 107 5.96 -2.66 28.76
CA SER A 107 4.77 -2.33 27.98
C SER A 107 4.86 -0.90 27.42
N LEU A 108 4.18 -0.65 26.30
CA LEU A 108 4.11 0.70 25.72
C LEU A 108 3.50 1.71 26.72
N GLN A 109 2.50 1.28 27.50
CA GLN A 109 1.87 2.12 28.51
C GLN A 109 2.84 2.51 29.64
N GLU A 110 3.66 1.57 30.12
CA GLU A 110 4.67 1.85 31.16
C GLU A 110 5.73 2.82 30.66
N PHE A 111 6.21 2.62 29.43
CA PHE A 111 7.19 3.49 28.82
C PHE A 111 6.67 4.92 28.66
N ILE A 112 5.47 5.11 28.11
CA ILE A 112 4.88 6.44 27.95
C ILE A 112 4.60 7.09 29.31
N SER A 113 4.16 6.32 30.30
CA SER A 113 3.97 6.83 31.66
C SER A 113 5.27 7.31 32.31
N TYR A 114 6.39 6.65 32.01
CA TYR A 114 7.71 7.09 32.41
C TYR A 114 8.10 8.43 31.75
N LEU A 115 7.94 8.53 30.42
CA LEU A 115 8.23 9.78 29.69
C LEU A 115 7.39 10.96 30.19
N GLU A 116 6.14 10.69 30.49
CA GLU A 116 5.20 11.68 30.99
C GLU A 116 5.64 12.28 32.32
N LYS A 117 6.06 11.42 33.23
CA LYS A 117 6.49 11.84 34.56
C LYS A 117 7.86 12.54 34.59
N ASN A 118 8.78 12.07 33.76
CA ASN A 118 10.20 12.45 33.90
C ASN A 118 10.68 13.38 32.79
N ILE A 119 10.00 13.41 31.61
CA ILE A 119 10.46 14.15 30.42
C ILE A 119 9.48 15.27 30.04
N TRP A 120 8.18 14.98 30.03
CA TRP A 120 7.18 15.91 29.49
C TRP A 120 6.51 16.81 30.54
N SER A 121 6.72 16.52 31.81
CA SER A 121 6.07 17.25 32.93
C SER A 121 4.54 17.23 32.84
N GLY A 122 3.99 16.12 32.33
CA GLY A 122 2.56 15.92 32.06
C GLY A 122 2.19 16.21 30.60
N LEU A 123 1.33 15.36 30.01
CA LEU A 123 0.90 15.50 28.61
C LEU A 123 -0.27 16.47 28.43
N SER A 124 -1.19 16.51 29.39
CA SER A 124 -2.45 17.25 29.26
C SER A 124 -2.25 18.77 29.12
N ASN A 125 -1.24 19.32 29.79
CA ASN A 125 -1.01 20.76 29.86
C ASN A 125 0.40 21.16 29.36
N SER A 126 1.07 20.28 28.62
CA SER A 126 2.40 20.58 28.11
C SER A 126 2.33 21.68 27.04
N SER A 127 3.12 22.75 27.26
CA SER A 127 3.38 23.77 26.23
C SER A 127 4.42 23.31 25.20
N LYS A 128 5.14 22.20 25.47
CA LYS A 128 6.17 21.64 24.61
C LYS A 128 5.57 21.05 23.34
N LYS A 129 6.19 21.33 22.20
CA LYS A 129 5.88 20.69 20.92
C LYS A 129 6.54 19.32 20.85
N ILE A 130 5.73 18.25 20.87
CA ILE A 130 6.17 16.88 20.98
C ILE A 130 5.83 16.12 19.71
N LEU A 131 6.82 15.47 19.10
CA LEU A 131 6.65 14.47 18.03
C LEU A 131 6.89 13.08 18.62
N LEU A 132 5.85 12.26 18.70
CA LEU A 132 5.90 10.89 19.15
C LEU A 132 5.73 9.93 17.96
N LEU A 133 6.77 9.17 17.66
CA LEU A 133 6.82 8.19 16.59
C LEU A 133 6.84 6.79 17.18
N ILE A 134 5.83 5.97 16.87
CA ILE A 134 5.66 4.63 17.40
C ILE A 134 5.72 3.65 16.23
N ASP A 135 6.75 2.82 16.17
CA ASP A 135 6.90 1.81 15.13
C ASP A 135 6.43 0.45 15.60
N GLU A 136 5.89 -0.35 14.67
CA GLU A 136 5.43 -1.73 14.89
C GLU A 136 4.44 -1.85 16.08
N ILE A 137 3.47 -0.92 16.16
CA ILE A 137 2.54 -0.80 17.31
C ILE A 137 1.71 -2.07 17.55
N GLN A 138 1.53 -2.91 16.52
CA GLN A 138 0.78 -4.17 16.63
C GLN A 138 1.38 -5.19 17.59
N TYR A 139 2.62 -5.03 17.99
CA TYR A 139 3.20 -5.90 19.01
C TYR A 139 2.64 -5.64 20.41
N ASP A 140 1.92 -4.53 20.65
CA ASP A 140 1.11 -4.34 21.85
C ASP A 140 -0.34 -4.77 21.56
N GLU A 141 -0.83 -5.82 22.20
CA GLU A 141 -2.19 -6.35 21.99
C GLU A 141 -3.30 -5.32 22.28
N LYS A 142 -3.01 -4.31 23.09
CA LYS A 142 -3.95 -3.25 23.50
C LYS A 142 -3.65 -1.90 22.86
N TRP A 143 -2.91 -1.90 21.75
CA TRP A 143 -2.46 -0.68 21.09
C TRP A 143 -3.61 0.29 20.72
N ASP A 144 -4.76 -0.22 20.31
CA ASP A 144 -5.93 0.58 19.94
C ASP A 144 -6.55 1.28 21.15
N LEU A 145 -6.66 0.57 22.27
CA LEU A 145 -7.08 1.15 23.55
C LEU A 145 -6.05 2.16 24.05
N PHE A 146 -4.76 1.85 23.92
CA PHE A 146 -3.69 2.75 24.30
C PHE A 146 -3.76 4.08 23.53
N LEU A 147 -3.87 4.07 22.20
CA LEU A 147 -3.99 5.28 21.40
C LEU A 147 -5.27 6.07 21.73
N LYS A 148 -6.38 5.39 22.00
CA LYS A 148 -7.61 6.02 22.45
C LYS A 148 -7.40 6.77 23.78
N LEU A 149 -6.82 6.10 24.77
CA LEU A 149 -6.56 6.70 26.09
C LEU A 149 -5.60 7.88 25.98
N LEU A 150 -4.59 7.78 25.12
CA LEU A 150 -3.63 8.84 24.85
C LEU A 150 -4.32 10.06 24.21
N PHE A 151 -5.22 9.83 23.25
CA PHE A 151 -6.04 10.90 22.67
C PHE A 151 -6.91 11.59 23.72
N ASP A 152 -7.67 10.81 24.51
CA ASP A 152 -8.58 11.34 25.52
C ASP A 152 -7.81 12.14 26.60
N LYS A 153 -6.60 11.69 26.95
CA LYS A 153 -5.71 12.38 27.90
C LYS A 153 -5.14 13.70 27.36
N THR A 154 -4.88 13.77 26.07
CA THR A 154 -4.34 14.96 25.39
C THR A 154 -5.42 15.85 24.80
N LYS A 155 -6.69 15.63 25.14
CA LYS A 155 -7.81 16.42 24.63
C LYS A 155 -7.63 17.89 24.98
N GLY A 156 -7.76 18.76 23.96
CA GLY A 156 -7.52 20.20 24.10
C GLY A 156 -6.04 20.62 24.01
N ASN A 157 -5.09 19.69 24.07
CA ASN A 157 -3.68 19.99 23.83
C ASN A 157 -3.27 19.60 22.40
N ASN A 158 -3.03 20.57 21.54
CA ASN A 158 -2.65 20.40 20.14
C ASN A 158 -1.12 20.51 19.92
N ASN A 159 -0.32 20.47 20.97
CA ASN A 159 1.15 20.52 20.90
C ASN A 159 1.79 19.12 20.74
N ILE A 160 1.00 18.09 20.45
CA ILE A 160 1.49 16.71 20.32
C ILE A 160 1.02 16.13 18.98
N LEU A 161 1.96 15.64 18.19
CA LEU A 161 1.69 14.82 16.99
C LEU A 161 2.18 13.40 17.24
N ILE A 162 1.29 12.43 17.07
CA ILE A 162 1.56 11.01 17.23
C ILE A 162 1.44 10.34 15.87
N VAL A 163 2.51 9.70 15.43
CA VAL A 163 2.50 8.90 14.19
C VAL A 163 2.86 7.46 14.54
N ALA A 164 1.91 6.56 14.36
CA ALA A 164 2.08 5.14 14.66
C ALA A 164 2.07 4.31 13.38
N THR A 165 3.00 3.37 13.25
CA THR A 165 3.03 2.42 12.14
C THR A 165 2.74 1.00 12.62
N GLY A 166 2.27 0.16 11.71
CA GLY A 166 2.07 -1.25 11.99
C GLY A 166 1.73 -2.08 10.76
N SER A 167 1.58 -3.39 10.95
CA SER A 167 1.18 -4.33 9.91
C SER A 167 -0.27 -4.10 9.48
N SER A 168 -0.57 -4.27 8.19
CA SER A 168 -1.92 -4.09 7.62
C SER A 168 -2.96 -5.03 8.23
N ALA A 169 -2.60 -6.31 8.43
CA ALA A 169 -3.52 -7.35 8.91
C ALA A 169 -4.19 -6.99 10.25
N ILE A 170 -3.49 -6.28 11.11
CA ILE A 170 -3.97 -5.94 12.45
C ILE A 170 -4.88 -4.73 12.43
N PHE A 171 -4.65 -3.79 11.50
CA PHE A 171 -5.46 -2.58 11.41
C PHE A 171 -6.85 -2.80 10.81
N LEU A 172 -7.04 -3.83 9.99
CA LEU A 172 -8.34 -4.14 9.42
C LEU A 172 -9.27 -4.81 10.43
N ASN A 173 -8.69 -5.55 11.38
CA ASN A 173 -9.40 -6.19 12.50
C ASN A 173 -9.53 -5.28 13.74
N GLN A 174 -9.52 -3.95 13.58
CA GLN A 174 -9.65 -3.02 14.70
C GLN A 174 -10.90 -3.33 15.53
N LYS A 175 -10.72 -3.84 16.74
CA LYS A 175 -11.78 -4.11 17.70
C LYS A 175 -12.42 -2.83 18.23
N ASN A 176 -11.67 -1.72 18.21
CA ASN A 176 -12.09 -0.46 18.80
C ASN A 176 -12.55 0.56 17.75
N LYS A 177 -13.86 0.53 17.43
CA LYS A 177 -14.50 1.49 16.51
C LYS A 177 -14.33 2.96 16.95
N ASP A 178 -14.05 3.20 18.22
CA ASP A 178 -13.88 4.53 18.77
C ASP A 178 -12.54 5.18 18.36
N LEU A 179 -11.51 4.39 18.07
CA LEU A 179 -10.23 4.92 17.58
C LEU A 179 -10.37 5.51 16.17
N VAL A 180 -11.26 4.97 15.33
CA VAL A 180 -11.52 5.48 13.98
C VAL A 180 -11.95 6.96 13.98
N ARG A 181 -12.62 7.41 15.04
CA ARG A 181 -13.04 8.81 15.18
C ARG A 181 -11.94 9.72 15.73
N ARG A 182 -10.89 9.16 16.30
CA ARG A 182 -9.81 9.84 17.02
C ARG A 182 -8.49 9.84 16.28
N SER A 183 -8.39 9.11 15.19
CA SER A 183 -7.16 9.00 14.41
C SER A 183 -7.43 9.06 12.92
N LYS A 184 -6.46 9.58 12.17
CA LYS A 184 -6.42 9.45 10.72
C LYS A 184 -5.64 8.21 10.34
N THR A 185 -6.25 7.33 9.56
CA THR A 185 -5.58 6.16 9.00
C THR A 185 -5.16 6.44 7.58
N LYS A 186 -3.88 6.25 7.28
CA LYS A 186 -3.32 6.38 5.95
C LYS A 186 -2.53 5.13 5.57
N ARG A 187 -3.05 4.34 4.65
CA ARG A 187 -2.44 3.10 4.18
C ARG A 187 -1.14 3.38 3.40
N ILE A 188 -0.10 2.62 3.72
CA ILE A 188 1.18 2.67 3.00
C ILE A 188 1.25 1.43 2.11
N LEU A 189 0.96 1.61 0.84
CA LEU A 189 0.97 0.56 -0.18
C LEU A 189 2.32 0.50 -0.92
N PRO A 190 2.60 -0.59 -1.66
CA PRO A 190 3.76 -0.65 -2.54
C PRO A 190 3.87 0.56 -3.47
N GLU A 191 5.05 0.82 -3.97
CA GLU A 191 5.30 1.94 -4.88
C GLU A 191 4.64 1.68 -6.23
N LYS A 192 3.97 2.69 -6.78
CA LYS A 192 3.55 2.67 -8.19
C LYS A 192 4.74 3.02 -9.10
N PHE A 193 4.63 2.76 -10.40
CA PHE A 193 5.73 2.96 -11.34
C PHE A 193 6.26 4.41 -11.32
N SER A 194 5.38 5.40 -11.33
CA SER A 194 5.77 6.82 -11.27
C SER A 194 6.50 7.19 -9.97
N GLU A 195 6.15 6.57 -8.83
CA GLU A 195 6.85 6.75 -7.55
C GLU A 195 8.23 6.06 -7.57
N ASN A 196 8.33 4.85 -8.14
CA ASN A 196 9.60 4.14 -8.32
C ASN A 196 10.58 4.93 -9.21
N LEU A 197 10.12 5.50 -10.32
CA LEU A 197 10.93 6.37 -11.18
C LEU A 197 11.55 7.53 -10.40
N PHE A 198 10.75 8.18 -9.56
CA PHE A 198 11.23 9.28 -8.72
C PHE A 198 12.24 8.81 -7.68
N LEU A 199 11.94 7.75 -6.95
CA LEU A 199 12.74 7.31 -5.80
C LEU A 199 14.05 6.65 -6.21
N HIS A 200 14.04 5.81 -7.24
CA HIS A 200 15.16 4.92 -7.55
C HIS A 200 15.87 5.23 -8.88
N GLU A 201 15.16 5.79 -9.87
CA GLU A 201 15.73 6.07 -11.19
C GLU A 201 16.12 7.55 -11.39
N ASN A 202 15.94 8.38 -10.36
CA ASN A 202 16.19 9.83 -10.41
C ASN A 202 15.43 10.58 -11.52
N VAL A 203 14.26 10.08 -11.91
CA VAL A 203 13.40 10.71 -12.89
C VAL A 203 12.29 11.49 -12.18
N GLU A 204 12.37 12.81 -12.26
CA GLU A 204 11.31 13.70 -11.74
C GLU A 204 10.29 13.94 -12.85
N LEU A 205 9.12 13.34 -12.65
CA LEU A 205 7.96 13.58 -13.51
C LEU A 205 7.13 14.77 -12.98
N ASP A 206 6.40 15.41 -13.88
CA ASP A 206 5.46 16.45 -13.47
C ASP A 206 4.31 15.84 -12.63
N ASP A 207 4.29 16.15 -11.33
CA ASP A 207 3.26 15.66 -10.38
C ASP A 207 1.83 15.99 -10.83
N LYS A 208 1.65 17.12 -11.54
CA LYS A 208 0.34 17.51 -12.08
C LYS A 208 -0.07 16.63 -13.25
N LEU A 209 0.91 16.08 -14.01
CA LEU A 209 0.63 15.23 -15.17
C LEU A 209 0.05 13.89 -14.72
N SER A 210 0.62 13.21 -13.73
CA SER A 210 0.07 11.96 -13.16
C SER A 210 -1.40 12.13 -12.75
N LYS A 211 -1.71 13.20 -12.01
CA LYS A 211 -3.09 13.50 -11.62
C LYS A 211 -4.01 13.81 -12.81
N LYS A 212 -3.52 14.52 -13.84
CA LYS A 212 -4.28 14.79 -15.06
C LYS A 212 -4.56 13.51 -15.83
N ILE A 213 -3.58 12.61 -15.98
CA ILE A 213 -3.76 11.32 -16.66
C ILE A 213 -4.80 10.49 -15.91
N LYS A 214 -4.68 10.36 -14.57
CA LYS A 214 -5.68 9.67 -13.75
C LYS A 214 -7.08 10.22 -13.99
N ASN A 215 -7.26 11.54 -13.94
CA ASN A 215 -8.56 12.17 -14.17
C ASN A 215 -9.07 11.98 -15.60
N SER A 216 -8.17 11.92 -16.60
CA SER A 216 -8.54 11.66 -17.99
C SER A 216 -9.00 10.22 -18.22
N ILE A 217 -8.46 9.27 -17.43
CA ILE A 217 -8.81 7.85 -17.56
C ILE A 217 -10.08 7.51 -16.76
N PHE A 218 -10.25 8.04 -15.54
CA PHE A 218 -11.29 7.56 -14.62
C PHE A 218 -12.43 8.54 -14.34
N ASN A 219 -12.29 9.82 -14.68
CA ASN A 219 -13.26 10.88 -14.32
C ASN A 219 -13.87 11.55 -15.55
N LYS A 220 -14.30 10.73 -16.54
CA LYS A 220 -14.96 11.20 -17.75
C LYS A 220 -16.33 10.55 -17.91
N ASN A 221 -17.16 11.12 -18.80
CA ASN A 221 -18.53 10.65 -18.99
C ASN A 221 -18.67 9.66 -20.16
N ASN A 222 -17.76 9.69 -21.12
CA ASN A 222 -17.77 8.82 -22.31
C ASN A 222 -16.35 8.62 -22.85
N ALA A 223 -16.21 7.70 -23.81
CA ALA A 223 -14.94 7.36 -24.43
C ALA A 223 -14.31 8.53 -25.20
N GLU A 224 -15.12 9.38 -25.85
CA GLU A 224 -14.63 10.54 -26.60
C GLU A 224 -13.96 11.57 -25.68
N GLU A 225 -14.56 11.85 -24.53
CA GLU A 225 -13.94 12.74 -23.53
C GLU A 225 -12.62 12.17 -22.98
N VAL A 226 -12.54 10.85 -22.76
CA VAL A 226 -11.28 10.17 -22.36
C VAL A 226 -10.23 10.37 -23.43
N TYR A 227 -10.55 10.02 -24.67
CA TYR A 227 -9.66 10.09 -25.81
C TYR A 227 -9.13 11.52 -26.02
N ASN A 228 -10.05 12.50 -26.15
CA ASN A 228 -9.68 13.89 -26.38
C ASN A 228 -8.82 14.47 -25.22
N SER A 229 -9.14 14.10 -23.97
CA SER A 229 -8.37 14.52 -22.81
C SER A 229 -6.95 13.95 -22.83
N LEU A 230 -6.77 12.69 -23.24
CA LEU A 230 -5.45 12.06 -23.36
C LEU A 230 -4.68 12.60 -24.59
N VAL A 231 -5.33 12.86 -25.72
CA VAL A 231 -4.70 13.53 -26.88
C VAL A 231 -4.14 14.87 -26.49
N ASN A 232 -4.89 15.68 -25.74
CA ASN A 232 -4.42 16.98 -25.23
C ASN A 232 -3.20 16.87 -24.28
N LEU A 233 -3.01 15.72 -23.63
CA LEU A 233 -1.86 15.47 -22.77
C LEU A 233 -0.71 14.76 -23.49
N GLN A 234 -0.89 14.31 -24.72
CA GLN A 234 0.04 13.44 -25.43
C GLN A 234 1.44 14.04 -25.53
N SER A 235 1.57 15.31 -25.90
CA SER A 235 2.87 16.00 -25.97
C SER A 235 3.57 16.06 -24.63
N SER A 236 2.83 16.30 -23.55
CA SER A 236 3.37 16.31 -22.19
C SER A 236 3.78 14.90 -21.74
N ILE A 237 2.99 13.89 -22.06
CA ILE A 237 3.29 12.48 -21.74
C ILE A 237 4.57 12.04 -22.48
N VAL A 238 4.67 12.29 -23.78
CA VAL A 238 5.85 11.95 -24.58
C VAL A 238 7.11 12.67 -24.05
N LYS A 239 6.99 13.94 -23.67
CA LYS A 239 8.08 14.71 -23.05
C LYS A 239 8.53 14.06 -21.73
N GLU A 240 7.62 13.63 -20.86
CA GLU A 240 7.97 13.00 -19.61
C GLU A 240 8.58 11.60 -19.84
N LEU A 241 8.03 10.80 -20.74
CA LEU A 241 8.58 9.49 -21.12
C LEU A 241 9.99 9.60 -21.72
N SER A 242 10.27 10.66 -22.49
CA SER A 242 11.62 10.88 -23.09
C SER A 242 12.72 11.14 -22.06
N LYS A 243 12.38 11.52 -20.83
CA LYS A 243 13.35 11.65 -19.73
C LYS A 243 13.85 10.28 -19.25
N ILE A 244 13.12 9.20 -19.51
CA ILE A 244 13.40 7.87 -18.99
C ILE A 244 14.32 7.13 -19.97
N LYS A 245 15.59 7.03 -19.60
CA LYS A 245 16.55 6.21 -20.37
C LYS A 245 16.23 4.72 -20.14
N ASN A 246 16.25 3.92 -21.21
CA ASN A 246 16.01 2.47 -21.13
C ASN A 246 14.65 2.10 -20.51
N LEU A 247 13.57 2.82 -20.88
CA LEU A 247 12.22 2.64 -20.31
C LEU A 247 11.80 1.16 -20.24
N GLN A 248 12.03 0.37 -21.28
CA GLN A 248 11.66 -1.04 -21.30
C GLN A 248 12.38 -1.87 -20.23
N PHE A 249 13.66 -1.62 -20.01
CA PHE A 249 14.43 -2.28 -18.96
C PHE A 249 13.92 -1.90 -17.57
N ILE A 250 13.63 -0.62 -17.34
CA ILE A 250 13.09 -0.11 -16.08
C ILE A 250 11.70 -0.69 -15.81
N LYS A 251 10.81 -0.75 -16.82
CA LYS A 251 9.49 -1.39 -16.71
C LYS A 251 9.62 -2.85 -16.28
N ASN A 252 10.47 -3.62 -16.96
CA ASN A 252 10.67 -5.03 -16.65
C ASN A 252 11.20 -5.22 -15.22
N ASN A 253 12.17 -4.41 -14.79
CA ASN A 253 12.67 -4.45 -13.41
C ASN A 253 11.60 -4.06 -12.41
N TYR A 254 10.79 -3.04 -12.69
CA TYR A 254 9.71 -2.62 -11.83
C TYR A 254 8.71 -3.73 -11.58
N PHE A 255 8.21 -4.38 -12.63
CA PHE A 255 7.24 -5.47 -12.48
C PHE A 255 7.80 -6.68 -11.72
N LEU A 256 9.09 -6.87 -11.73
CA LEU A 256 9.73 -7.98 -11.01
C LEU A 256 10.07 -7.65 -9.56
N ARG A 257 10.57 -6.42 -9.28
CA ARG A 257 11.16 -6.09 -7.98
C ARG A 257 11.09 -4.62 -7.56
N GLY A 258 10.51 -3.74 -8.38
CA GLY A 258 10.60 -2.28 -8.18
C GLY A 258 9.53 -1.68 -7.28
N ALA A 259 8.53 -2.43 -6.83
CA ALA A 259 7.42 -1.89 -6.03
C ALA A 259 7.71 -1.82 -4.51
N PHE A 260 8.81 -2.42 -4.05
CA PHE A 260 9.25 -2.32 -2.66
C PHE A 260 10.63 -1.65 -2.58
N PRO A 261 10.81 -0.60 -1.74
CA PRO A 261 12.06 0.13 -1.64
C PRO A 261 13.29 -0.76 -1.46
N PHE A 262 13.20 -1.75 -0.55
CA PHE A 262 14.33 -2.63 -0.24
C PHE A 262 14.76 -3.51 -1.41
N SER A 263 13.83 -3.91 -2.29
CA SER A 263 14.15 -4.76 -3.44
C SER A 263 14.50 -3.94 -4.69
N ALA A 264 13.97 -2.74 -4.82
CA ALA A 264 14.30 -1.82 -5.91
C ALA A 264 15.77 -1.41 -5.88
N GLU A 265 16.33 -1.19 -4.69
CA GLU A 265 17.72 -0.78 -4.49
C GLU A 265 18.75 -1.91 -4.64
N MET A 266 18.34 -3.17 -4.64
CA MET A 266 19.27 -4.29 -4.74
C MET A 266 19.79 -4.46 -6.18
N GLU A 267 21.10 -4.59 -6.36
CA GLU A 267 21.68 -4.84 -7.69
C GLU A 267 21.35 -6.25 -8.21
N ASN A 268 21.44 -7.26 -7.35
CA ASN A 268 21.19 -8.65 -7.72
C ASN A 268 19.70 -8.97 -7.74
N LYS A 269 19.19 -9.29 -8.94
CA LYS A 269 17.76 -9.64 -9.16
C LYS A 269 17.31 -10.86 -8.37
N SER A 270 18.12 -11.93 -8.35
CA SER A 270 17.74 -13.17 -7.66
C SER A 270 17.64 -12.95 -6.15
N SER A 271 18.60 -12.24 -5.55
CA SER A 271 18.56 -11.87 -4.15
C SER A 271 17.37 -10.97 -3.80
N ALA A 272 16.99 -10.06 -4.70
CA ALA A 272 15.81 -9.21 -4.50
C ALA A 272 14.51 -10.04 -4.48
N LEU A 273 14.35 -10.97 -5.42
CA LEU A 273 13.20 -11.87 -5.49
C LEU A 273 13.12 -12.80 -4.28
N GLU A 274 14.25 -13.35 -3.85
CA GLU A 274 14.34 -14.17 -2.64
C GLU A 274 13.92 -13.36 -1.39
N ARG A 275 14.37 -12.13 -1.24
CA ARG A 275 13.97 -11.26 -0.13
C ARG A 275 12.46 -10.94 -0.16
N ILE A 276 11.86 -10.71 -1.33
CA ILE A 276 10.42 -10.52 -1.47
C ILE A 276 9.69 -11.80 -1.03
N LYS A 277 10.10 -12.96 -1.50
CA LYS A 277 9.55 -14.26 -1.10
C LYS A 277 9.63 -14.47 0.41
N ASN A 278 10.79 -14.23 1.01
CA ASN A 278 11.01 -14.38 2.44
C ASN A 278 10.20 -13.35 3.25
N MET A 279 10.03 -12.12 2.76
CA MET A 279 9.15 -11.12 3.37
C MET A 279 7.72 -11.67 3.49
N VAL A 280 7.18 -12.26 2.43
CA VAL A 280 5.82 -12.81 2.43
C VAL A 280 5.74 -14.05 3.32
N LEU A 281 6.58 -15.07 3.08
CA LEU A 281 6.47 -16.38 3.72
C LEU A 281 6.86 -16.34 5.19
N THR A 282 7.92 -15.60 5.55
CA THR A 282 8.43 -15.60 6.93
C THR A 282 7.83 -14.48 7.76
N ASN A 283 7.87 -13.24 7.26
CA ASN A 283 7.48 -12.11 8.09
C ASN A 283 5.98 -11.93 8.18
N ILE A 284 5.24 -12.05 7.05
CA ILE A 284 3.80 -11.82 7.07
C ILE A 284 3.07 -13.07 7.57
N ILE A 285 3.36 -14.24 7.01
CA ILE A 285 2.64 -15.47 7.39
C ILE A 285 3.02 -15.93 8.78
N GLN A 286 4.31 -16.11 9.06
CA GLN A 286 4.77 -16.70 10.32
C GLN A 286 4.76 -15.72 11.51
N ARG A 287 4.66 -14.41 11.28
CA ARG A 287 4.61 -13.42 12.36
C ARG A 287 3.27 -12.71 12.43
N ASP A 288 2.87 -12.01 11.37
CA ASP A 288 1.70 -11.15 11.42
C ASP A 288 0.39 -11.94 11.48
N LEU A 289 0.27 -13.06 10.73
CA LEU A 289 -0.92 -13.92 10.79
C LEU A 289 -0.97 -14.79 12.05
N ILE A 290 0.17 -15.18 12.63
CA ILE A 290 0.20 -15.87 13.93
C ILE A 290 -0.27 -14.92 15.05
N LEU A 291 0.15 -13.66 15.04
CA LEU A 291 -0.28 -12.67 16.02
C LEU A 291 -1.79 -12.39 15.98
N SER A 292 -2.46 -12.60 14.83
CA SER A 292 -3.92 -12.50 14.76
C SER A 292 -4.64 -13.60 15.55
N GLY A 293 -3.97 -14.72 15.84
CA GLY A 293 -4.52 -15.84 16.60
C GLY A 293 -5.60 -16.65 15.87
N ASP A 294 -5.76 -16.42 14.55
CA ASP A 294 -6.87 -16.96 13.77
C ASP A 294 -6.61 -18.36 13.20
N PHE A 295 -5.37 -18.83 13.21
CA PHE A 295 -4.96 -20.09 12.56
C PHE A 295 -4.24 -21.04 13.49
N ASP A 296 -4.57 -22.33 13.34
CA ASP A 296 -3.78 -23.42 13.88
C ASP A 296 -2.51 -23.67 13.05
N ALA A 297 -1.57 -24.44 13.61
CA ALA A 297 -0.29 -24.73 12.97
C ALA A 297 -0.46 -25.48 11.63
N GLU A 298 -1.46 -26.34 11.52
CA GLU A 298 -1.73 -27.12 10.31
C GLU A 298 -2.19 -26.20 9.16
N THR A 299 -3.06 -25.26 9.45
CA THR A 299 -3.53 -24.26 8.45
C THR A 299 -2.40 -23.32 8.02
N LEU A 300 -1.55 -22.87 8.95
CA LEU A 300 -0.42 -21.97 8.64
C LEU A 300 0.56 -22.60 7.63
N VAL A 301 0.80 -23.92 7.73
CA VAL A 301 1.68 -24.66 6.81
C VAL A 301 1.11 -24.69 5.37
N ARG A 302 -0.22 -24.57 5.21
CA ARG A 302 -0.88 -24.59 3.90
C ARG A 302 -0.90 -23.24 3.18
N ILE A 303 -0.69 -22.15 3.89
CA ILE A 303 -0.75 -20.79 3.28
C ILE A 303 0.28 -20.59 2.15
N PRO A 304 1.56 -21.03 2.28
CA PRO A 304 2.52 -20.98 1.18
C PRO A 304 2.05 -21.70 -0.08
N ASP A 305 1.41 -22.86 0.07
CA ASP A 305 0.89 -23.63 -1.07
C ASP A 305 -0.26 -22.89 -1.77
N VAL A 306 -1.17 -22.27 -0.99
CA VAL A 306 -2.25 -21.42 -1.53
C VAL A 306 -1.64 -20.28 -2.34
N LEU A 307 -0.66 -19.56 -1.79
CA LEU A 307 -0.01 -18.44 -2.47
C LEU A 307 0.72 -18.89 -3.74
N PHE A 308 1.40 -20.03 -3.71
CA PHE A 308 2.08 -20.58 -4.87
C PHE A 308 1.11 -20.94 -6.00
N LEU A 309 -0.02 -21.58 -5.66
CA LEU A 309 -1.06 -21.90 -6.65
C LEU A 309 -1.68 -20.62 -7.25
N LEU A 310 -1.96 -19.60 -6.43
CA LEU A 310 -2.46 -18.31 -6.91
C LEU A 310 -1.43 -17.57 -7.78
N ALA A 311 -0.14 -17.73 -7.49
CA ALA A 311 0.92 -17.10 -8.28
C ALA A 311 1.04 -17.74 -9.68
N ASN A 312 0.81 -19.05 -9.79
CA ASN A 312 0.88 -19.80 -11.03
C ASN A 312 -0.42 -19.77 -11.86
N SER A 313 -1.50 -19.21 -11.35
CA SER A 313 -2.79 -19.18 -12.05
C SER A 313 -3.45 -17.81 -11.91
N SER A 314 -3.92 -17.26 -13.03
CA SER A 314 -4.74 -16.04 -13.02
C SER A 314 -6.17 -16.30 -12.50
N GLU A 315 -6.67 -17.53 -12.64
CA GLU A 315 -8.07 -17.88 -12.33
C GLU A 315 -8.20 -19.25 -11.65
N ILE A 316 -7.81 -19.33 -10.38
CA ILE A 316 -8.06 -20.54 -9.60
C ILE A 316 -9.26 -20.32 -8.67
N SER A 317 -10.28 -21.19 -8.76
CA SER A 317 -11.44 -21.12 -7.88
C SER A 317 -11.11 -21.65 -6.48
N THR A 318 -11.83 -21.16 -5.47
CA THR A 318 -11.72 -21.66 -4.07
C THR A 318 -11.93 -23.18 -3.99
N GLY A 319 -12.87 -23.71 -4.81
CA GLY A 319 -13.11 -25.16 -4.89
C GLY A 319 -11.91 -25.93 -5.44
N ASN A 320 -11.27 -25.40 -6.48
CA ASN A 320 -10.06 -26.04 -7.05
C ASN A 320 -8.89 -25.98 -6.05
N LEU A 321 -8.70 -24.87 -5.35
CA LEU A 321 -7.71 -24.77 -4.27
C LEU A 321 -7.96 -25.81 -3.17
N ALA A 322 -9.21 -25.92 -2.71
CA ALA A 322 -9.60 -26.89 -1.69
C ALA A 322 -9.33 -28.32 -2.11
N ASN A 323 -9.70 -28.70 -3.34
CA ASN A 323 -9.49 -30.03 -3.90
C ASN A 323 -8.00 -30.33 -4.06
N THR A 324 -7.22 -29.40 -4.61
CA THR A 324 -5.78 -29.58 -4.85
C THR A 324 -5.01 -29.75 -3.54
N LEU A 325 -5.34 -28.95 -2.55
CA LEU A 325 -4.65 -28.94 -1.24
C LEU A 325 -5.24 -29.95 -0.26
N LYS A 326 -6.34 -30.62 -0.60
CA LYS A 326 -7.08 -31.58 0.26
C LYS A 326 -7.47 -30.97 1.61
N ILE A 327 -7.96 -29.73 1.60
CA ILE A 327 -8.46 -29.01 2.77
C ILE A 327 -9.89 -28.55 2.55
N HIS A 328 -10.61 -28.21 3.61
CA HIS A 328 -11.98 -27.73 3.48
C HIS A 328 -12.05 -26.35 2.81
N SER A 329 -13.09 -26.13 1.97
CA SER A 329 -13.32 -24.84 1.32
C SER A 329 -13.50 -23.68 2.31
N SER A 330 -14.01 -23.94 3.51
CA SER A 330 -14.11 -22.96 4.59
C SER A 330 -12.72 -22.50 5.07
N THR A 331 -11.77 -23.43 5.18
CA THR A 331 -10.37 -23.12 5.53
C THR A 331 -9.70 -22.28 4.44
N VAL A 332 -9.90 -22.64 3.15
CA VAL A 332 -9.40 -21.84 2.02
C VAL A 332 -9.97 -20.43 2.06
N ASN A 333 -11.28 -20.28 2.28
CA ASN A 333 -11.91 -18.96 2.38
C ASN A 333 -11.34 -18.14 3.53
N LYS A 334 -11.10 -18.76 4.68
CA LYS A 334 -10.47 -18.09 5.84
C LYS A 334 -9.04 -17.61 5.51
N ILE A 335 -8.24 -18.47 4.86
CA ILE A 335 -6.90 -18.12 4.41
C ILE A 335 -6.95 -16.93 3.43
N LEU A 336 -7.81 -17.00 2.41
CA LEU A 336 -7.93 -15.94 1.41
C LEU A 336 -8.38 -14.60 2.04
N ALA A 337 -9.36 -14.63 2.94
CA ALA A 337 -9.81 -13.45 3.67
C ALA A 337 -8.67 -12.81 4.47
N SER A 338 -7.91 -13.62 5.22
CA SER A 338 -6.78 -13.11 6.01
C SER A 338 -5.63 -12.58 5.13
N LEU A 339 -5.39 -13.16 3.95
CA LEU A 339 -4.41 -12.64 3.00
C LEU A 339 -4.86 -11.33 2.36
N VAL A 340 -6.18 -11.13 2.16
CA VAL A 340 -6.75 -9.84 1.74
C VAL A 340 -6.60 -8.81 2.87
N ASP A 341 -6.94 -9.19 4.11
CA ASP A 341 -6.79 -8.32 5.28
C ASP A 341 -5.31 -7.93 5.52
N ALA A 342 -4.38 -8.85 5.25
CA ALA A 342 -2.94 -8.58 5.30
C ALA A 342 -2.42 -7.73 4.13
N GLU A 343 -3.28 -7.32 3.19
CA GLU A 343 -2.91 -6.59 1.97
C GLU A 343 -1.88 -7.34 1.09
N ILE A 344 -1.85 -8.68 1.15
CA ILE A 344 -1.09 -9.50 0.20
C ILE A 344 -1.90 -9.70 -1.07
N LEU A 345 -3.20 -9.94 -0.89
CA LEU A 345 -4.15 -10.16 -1.98
C LEU A 345 -5.14 -9.00 -2.08
N PHE A 346 -5.63 -8.80 -3.29
CA PHE A 346 -6.74 -7.92 -3.64
C PHE A 346 -7.88 -8.77 -4.19
N GLU A 347 -9.04 -8.73 -3.55
CA GLU A 347 -10.22 -9.48 -3.97
C GLU A 347 -10.97 -8.73 -5.07
N VAL A 348 -11.24 -9.39 -6.19
CA VAL A 348 -12.10 -8.92 -7.28
C VAL A 348 -13.34 -9.80 -7.32
N LYS A 349 -14.51 -9.22 -7.05
CA LYS A 349 -15.78 -9.96 -6.98
C LYS A 349 -16.33 -10.27 -8.36
N PRO A 350 -17.07 -11.37 -8.54
CA PRO A 350 -17.76 -11.65 -9.79
C PRO A 350 -18.86 -10.61 -10.08
N TYR A 351 -18.96 -10.16 -11.32
CA TYR A 351 -19.97 -9.18 -11.74
C TYR A 351 -21.35 -9.84 -11.87
N GLY A 352 -22.40 -9.14 -11.43
CA GLY A 352 -23.79 -9.58 -11.61
C GLY A 352 -24.70 -9.27 -10.41
N GLN A 353 -25.88 -9.90 -10.41
CA GLN A 353 -26.82 -9.78 -9.29
C GLN A 353 -26.25 -10.42 -8.00
N PRO A 354 -26.61 -9.93 -6.80
CA PRO A 354 -26.07 -10.43 -5.53
C PRO A 354 -26.11 -11.96 -5.39
N TYR A 355 -27.19 -12.59 -5.82
CA TYR A 355 -27.34 -14.05 -5.79
C TYR A 355 -26.30 -14.78 -6.70
N LYS A 356 -25.96 -14.20 -7.87
CA LYS A 356 -24.94 -14.76 -8.76
C LYS A 356 -23.52 -14.55 -8.20
N GLN A 357 -23.30 -13.42 -7.52
CA GLN A 357 -22.04 -13.11 -6.86
C GLN A 357 -21.69 -14.14 -5.78
N VAL A 358 -22.66 -14.52 -4.95
CA VAL A 358 -22.46 -15.51 -3.88
C VAL A 358 -22.12 -16.91 -4.41
N LYS A 359 -22.63 -17.27 -5.63
CA LYS A 359 -22.41 -18.58 -6.22
C LYS A 359 -21.10 -18.72 -7.00
N LYS A 360 -20.45 -17.65 -7.35
CA LYS A 360 -19.20 -17.63 -8.13
C LYS A 360 -18.03 -17.26 -7.25
N SER A 361 -16.88 -17.89 -7.49
CA SER A 361 -15.66 -17.57 -6.76
C SER A 361 -15.16 -16.16 -7.11
N SER A 362 -14.64 -15.44 -6.13
CA SER A 362 -13.86 -14.23 -6.39
C SER A 362 -12.55 -14.56 -7.10
N LYS A 363 -12.03 -13.60 -7.85
CA LYS A 363 -10.67 -13.61 -8.40
C LYS A 363 -9.75 -12.93 -7.37
N TYR A 364 -8.56 -13.49 -7.16
CA TYR A 364 -7.57 -12.93 -6.21
C TYR A 364 -6.31 -12.53 -6.94
N LEU A 365 -5.96 -11.27 -6.86
CA LEU A 365 -4.76 -10.68 -7.43
C LEU A 365 -3.79 -10.32 -6.31
N PHE A 366 -2.49 -10.31 -6.58
CA PHE A 366 -1.54 -9.77 -5.62
C PHE A 366 -1.59 -8.24 -5.62
N ILE A 367 -1.41 -7.64 -4.45
CA ILE A 367 -1.37 -6.16 -4.34
C ILE A 367 -0.15 -5.57 -5.05
N SER A 368 0.78 -6.39 -5.46
CA SER A 368 1.96 -6.02 -6.24
C SER A 368 2.43 -7.21 -7.08
N SER A 369 2.73 -6.96 -8.34
CA SER A 369 3.37 -7.93 -9.25
C SER A 369 4.67 -8.53 -8.70
N ASN A 370 5.36 -7.77 -7.85
CA ASN A 370 6.61 -8.21 -7.23
C ASN A 370 6.40 -9.38 -6.26
N ILE A 371 5.24 -9.45 -5.59
CA ILE A 371 4.90 -10.59 -4.73
C ILE A 371 4.78 -11.85 -5.58
N ARG A 372 4.03 -11.79 -6.68
CA ARG A 372 3.90 -12.89 -7.65
C ARG A 372 5.28 -13.29 -8.18
N ALA A 373 6.06 -12.34 -8.66
CA ALA A 373 7.40 -12.58 -9.18
C ALA A 373 8.35 -13.20 -8.14
N GLY A 374 8.31 -12.76 -6.90
CA GLY A 374 9.09 -13.31 -5.79
C GLY A 374 8.71 -14.75 -5.47
N LEU A 375 7.41 -15.08 -5.37
CA LEU A 375 6.92 -16.43 -5.12
C LEU A 375 7.33 -17.41 -6.22
N LEU A 376 7.39 -16.95 -7.47
CA LEU A 376 7.80 -17.73 -8.65
C LEU A 376 9.31 -17.63 -8.95
N ASN A 377 10.10 -16.99 -8.09
CA ASN A 377 11.54 -16.73 -8.31
C ASN A 377 11.84 -16.03 -9.66
N GLY A 378 10.88 -15.29 -10.21
CA GLY A 378 10.98 -14.63 -11.51
C GLY A 378 10.98 -15.57 -12.72
N ILE A 379 10.61 -16.84 -12.52
CA ILE A 379 10.52 -17.87 -13.56
C ILE A 379 9.04 -18.14 -13.84
N PHE A 380 8.56 -17.69 -14.98
CA PHE A 380 7.16 -17.88 -15.39
C PHE A 380 7.02 -17.75 -16.91
N GLY A 381 6.00 -18.42 -17.45
CA GLY A 381 5.64 -18.38 -18.87
C GLY A 381 4.94 -17.07 -19.28
N ASP A 382 4.65 -16.95 -20.57
CA ASP A 382 3.96 -15.78 -21.12
C ASP A 382 2.52 -15.62 -20.61
N ASP A 383 1.89 -16.72 -20.24
CA ASP A 383 0.56 -16.78 -19.62
C ASP A 383 0.48 -16.04 -18.29
N ILE A 384 1.57 -16.03 -17.52
CA ILE A 384 1.65 -15.30 -16.25
C ILE A 384 2.01 -13.82 -16.42
N LYS A 385 2.65 -13.44 -17.54
CA LYS A 385 3.01 -12.03 -17.78
C LYS A 385 1.79 -11.09 -17.73
N GLY A 386 0.66 -11.52 -18.27
CA GLY A 386 -0.60 -10.77 -18.18
C GLY A 386 -1.02 -10.52 -16.74
N SER A 387 -0.86 -11.52 -15.86
CA SER A 387 -1.21 -11.41 -14.44
C SER A 387 -0.38 -10.37 -13.68
N LEU A 388 0.86 -10.06 -14.13
CA LEU A 388 1.65 -8.97 -13.53
C LEU A 388 0.99 -7.60 -13.79
N LEU A 389 0.37 -7.41 -14.94
CA LEU A 389 -0.37 -6.19 -15.25
C LEU A 389 -1.68 -6.10 -14.47
N GLU A 390 -2.39 -7.23 -14.33
CA GLU A 390 -3.59 -7.28 -13.49
C GLU A 390 -3.27 -6.94 -12.02
N ASP A 391 -2.16 -7.47 -11.47
CA ASP A 391 -1.67 -7.12 -10.14
C ASP A 391 -1.36 -5.61 -10.04
N TYR A 392 -0.83 -5.00 -11.11
CA TYR A 392 -0.61 -3.55 -11.14
C TYR A 392 -1.92 -2.75 -11.14
N VAL A 393 -2.95 -3.20 -11.87
CA VAL A 393 -4.29 -2.59 -11.80
C VAL A 393 -4.85 -2.69 -10.38
N ALA A 394 -4.68 -3.83 -9.70
CA ALA A 394 -5.08 -4.00 -8.30
C ALA A 394 -4.38 -2.98 -7.37
N LEU A 395 -3.08 -2.74 -7.59
CA LEU A 395 -2.33 -1.70 -6.87
C LEU A 395 -2.91 -0.31 -7.13
N ILE A 396 -3.15 0.05 -8.40
CA ILE A 396 -3.73 1.37 -8.77
C ILE A 396 -5.13 1.53 -8.17
N CYS A 397 -5.99 0.52 -8.26
CA CYS A 397 -7.32 0.54 -7.63
C CYS A 397 -7.22 0.76 -6.11
N SER A 398 -6.30 0.08 -5.44
CA SER A 398 -6.10 0.19 -4.00
C SER A 398 -5.50 1.53 -3.56
N LYS A 399 -4.62 2.13 -4.38
CA LYS A 399 -3.85 3.32 -4.03
C LYS A 399 -4.53 4.61 -4.47
N GLU A 400 -5.05 4.62 -5.70
CA GLU A 400 -5.55 5.84 -6.35
C GLU A 400 -7.08 5.98 -6.35
N LEU A 401 -7.81 4.85 -6.26
CA LEU A 401 -9.27 4.81 -6.36
C LEU A 401 -9.95 4.24 -5.10
N PHE A 402 -9.19 3.97 -4.07
CA PHE A 402 -9.71 3.40 -2.81
C PHE A 402 -10.83 4.27 -2.23
N ARG A 403 -11.94 3.64 -1.81
CA ARG A 403 -13.20 4.26 -1.35
C ARG A 403 -14.07 4.88 -2.46
N GLU A 404 -13.59 5.00 -3.69
CA GLU A 404 -14.37 5.56 -4.79
C GLU A 404 -15.06 4.47 -5.61
N ILE A 405 -14.52 3.23 -5.57
CA ILE A 405 -14.93 2.12 -6.45
C ILE A 405 -15.19 0.82 -5.70
N ILE A 406 -16.01 -0.03 -6.33
CA ILE A 406 -16.05 -1.48 -6.10
C ILE A 406 -15.56 -2.14 -7.39
N VAL A 407 -14.65 -3.12 -7.25
CA VAL A 407 -14.03 -3.80 -8.39
C VAL A 407 -14.67 -5.15 -8.61
N TYR A 408 -15.08 -5.41 -9.84
CA TYR A 408 -15.64 -6.68 -10.29
C TYR A 408 -14.87 -7.21 -11.52
N TYR A 409 -15.03 -8.50 -11.83
CA TYR A 409 -14.58 -9.11 -13.09
C TYR A 409 -15.76 -9.80 -13.79
N ASP A 410 -15.71 -9.93 -15.11
CA ASP A 410 -16.71 -10.69 -15.86
C ASP A 410 -16.31 -12.17 -15.94
N TYR A 411 -16.96 -13.02 -15.13
CA TYR A 411 -16.69 -14.45 -15.03
C TYR A 411 -17.15 -15.27 -16.27
N GLY A 412 -17.76 -14.64 -17.26
CA GLY A 412 -18.15 -15.30 -18.51
C GLY A 412 -16.96 -15.52 -19.42
N SER A 413 -16.91 -16.66 -20.14
CA SER A 413 -15.85 -16.92 -21.13
C SER A 413 -15.65 -15.71 -22.05
N GLY A 414 -14.42 -15.19 -22.12
CA GLY A 414 -14.09 -13.96 -22.86
C GLY A 414 -14.73 -12.71 -22.29
N GLY A 415 -14.93 -12.64 -20.98
CA GLY A 415 -15.29 -11.42 -20.26
C GLY A 415 -14.09 -10.54 -19.98
N ALA A 416 -14.31 -9.26 -19.69
CA ALA A 416 -13.25 -8.31 -19.37
C ALA A 416 -12.65 -8.53 -17.97
N ASP A 417 -11.38 -8.16 -17.79
CA ASP A 417 -10.62 -8.35 -16.57
C ASP A 417 -11.20 -7.61 -15.39
N PHE A 418 -11.68 -6.36 -15.60
CA PHE A 418 -12.19 -5.51 -14.54
C PHE A 418 -13.43 -4.74 -14.96
N ILE A 419 -14.32 -4.56 -14.00
CA ILE A 419 -15.44 -3.61 -14.04
C ILE A 419 -15.36 -2.77 -12.79
N LEU A 420 -15.04 -1.49 -12.94
CA LEU A 420 -14.97 -0.53 -11.85
C LEU A 420 -16.33 0.15 -11.69
N ARG A 421 -17.01 -0.09 -10.58
CA ARG A 421 -18.27 0.60 -10.25
C ARG A 421 -18.01 1.71 -9.26
N PHE A 422 -18.34 2.92 -9.66
CA PHE A 422 -18.22 4.12 -8.83
C PHE A 422 -19.44 4.31 -7.91
N SER A 423 -19.33 5.20 -6.93
CA SER A 423 -20.42 5.53 -6.00
C SER A 423 -21.67 6.09 -6.71
N SER A 424 -21.52 6.71 -7.86
CA SER A 424 -22.60 7.15 -8.77
C SER A 424 -23.36 6.01 -9.44
N LYS A 425 -22.94 4.74 -9.24
CA LYS A 425 -23.38 3.53 -9.93
C LYS A 425 -22.94 3.42 -11.40
N ASP A 426 -22.15 4.37 -11.87
CA ASP A 426 -21.53 4.31 -13.19
C ASP A 426 -20.41 3.27 -13.21
N GLU A 427 -20.20 2.67 -14.36
CA GLU A 427 -19.22 1.59 -14.53
C GLU A 427 -18.23 1.93 -15.66
N ILE A 428 -16.97 1.52 -15.46
CA ILE A 428 -15.92 1.50 -16.50
C ILE A 428 -15.46 0.06 -16.64
N VAL A 429 -15.43 -0.45 -17.87
CA VAL A 429 -14.95 -1.78 -18.18
C VAL A 429 -13.51 -1.71 -18.67
N ILE A 430 -12.62 -2.52 -18.08
CA ILE A 430 -11.18 -2.50 -18.38
C ILE A 430 -10.70 -3.90 -18.78
N GLU A 431 -9.97 -3.96 -19.85
CA GLU A 431 -9.16 -5.09 -20.29
C GLU A 431 -7.69 -4.66 -20.32
N ILE A 432 -6.77 -5.52 -19.88
CA ILE A 432 -5.34 -5.17 -19.81
C ILE A 432 -4.47 -6.31 -20.36
N GLY A 433 -3.41 -5.95 -21.07
CA GLY A 433 -2.43 -6.91 -21.59
C GLY A 433 -1.27 -6.22 -22.30
N PHE A 434 -0.15 -6.92 -22.43
CA PHE A 434 0.97 -6.43 -23.25
C PHE A 434 0.61 -6.54 -24.73
N GLY A 435 0.68 -5.43 -25.47
CA GLY A 435 0.32 -5.40 -26.90
C GLY A 435 -1.14 -5.73 -27.17
N LYS A 436 -2.03 -5.45 -26.20
CA LYS A 436 -3.46 -5.79 -26.31
C LYS A 436 -4.16 -4.84 -27.28
N GLU A 437 -4.68 -5.39 -28.38
CA GLU A 437 -5.39 -4.63 -29.40
C GLU A 437 -6.88 -4.99 -29.52
N GLU A 438 -7.25 -6.17 -29.04
CA GLU A 438 -8.62 -6.68 -29.18
C GLU A 438 -9.59 -6.01 -28.20
N ILE A 439 -10.73 -5.56 -28.70
CA ILE A 439 -11.79 -4.90 -27.93
C ILE A 439 -12.98 -5.83 -27.60
N LYS A 440 -13.02 -7.03 -28.18
CA LYS A 440 -14.17 -7.96 -28.10
C LYS A 440 -14.61 -8.31 -26.69
N GLN A 441 -13.65 -8.48 -25.75
CA GLN A 441 -13.95 -8.79 -24.35
C GLN A 441 -14.65 -7.62 -23.67
N VAL A 442 -14.17 -6.41 -23.93
CA VAL A 442 -14.76 -5.16 -23.40
C VAL A 442 -16.16 -4.97 -23.97
N GLU A 443 -16.35 -5.09 -25.29
CA GLU A 443 -17.66 -4.97 -25.94
C GLU A 443 -18.68 -5.94 -25.35
N LYS A 444 -18.29 -7.21 -25.22
CA LYS A 444 -19.14 -8.25 -24.65
C LYS A 444 -19.57 -7.96 -23.23
N THR A 445 -18.66 -7.41 -22.43
CA THR A 445 -18.94 -7.06 -21.02
C THR A 445 -19.81 -5.80 -20.93
N ILE A 446 -19.59 -4.79 -21.79
CA ILE A 446 -20.45 -3.59 -21.88
C ILE A 446 -21.89 -3.99 -22.19
N LEU A 447 -22.12 -4.90 -23.13
CA LEU A 447 -23.47 -5.38 -23.45
C LEU A 447 -24.21 -6.02 -22.27
N LYS A 448 -23.49 -6.61 -21.31
CA LYS A 448 -24.06 -7.20 -20.10
C LYS A 448 -24.41 -6.17 -19.01
N SER A 449 -23.87 -4.96 -19.09
CA SER A 449 -23.97 -3.94 -18.03
C SER A 449 -25.31 -3.21 -17.94
N ASN A 450 -26.26 -3.49 -18.84
CA ASN A 450 -27.59 -2.83 -18.90
C ASN A 450 -27.46 -1.29 -18.87
N ASN A 451 -26.66 -0.74 -19.75
CA ASN A 451 -26.44 0.72 -19.93
C ASN A 451 -25.81 1.44 -18.71
N ARG A 452 -25.15 0.73 -17.80
CA ARG A 452 -24.41 1.36 -16.69
C ARG A 452 -22.99 1.75 -17.06
N THR A 453 -22.44 1.13 -18.09
CA THR A 453 -21.06 1.40 -18.52
C THR A 453 -21.00 2.73 -19.26
N LYS A 454 -20.23 3.67 -18.73
CA LYS A 454 -19.92 4.94 -19.40
C LYS A 454 -19.05 4.72 -20.63
N TYR A 455 -17.99 3.91 -20.48
CA TYR A 455 -17.05 3.56 -21.54
C TYR A 455 -16.23 2.32 -21.17
N GLY A 456 -15.59 1.77 -22.19
CA GLY A 456 -14.60 0.72 -22.05
C GLY A 456 -13.18 1.23 -22.27
N ILE A 457 -12.21 0.52 -21.70
CA ILE A 457 -10.78 0.80 -21.85
C ILE A 457 -10.04 -0.49 -22.14
N VAL A 458 -9.14 -0.44 -23.13
CA VAL A 458 -8.12 -1.48 -23.39
C VAL A 458 -6.76 -0.87 -23.06
N ILE A 459 -6.09 -1.39 -22.04
CA ILE A 459 -4.76 -0.89 -21.61
C ILE A 459 -3.68 -1.82 -22.18
N GLY A 460 -2.65 -1.21 -22.75
CA GLY A 460 -1.49 -1.91 -23.30
C GLY A 460 -1.43 -1.98 -24.81
N SER A 461 -2.29 -1.20 -25.51
CA SER A 461 -2.23 -1.02 -26.96
C SER A 461 -0.94 -0.32 -27.40
N GLU A 462 -0.62 -0.44 -28.68
CA GLU A 462 0.53 0.27 -29.26
C GLU A 462 0.30 1.76 -29.38
N LYS A 463 -0.94 2.18 -29.64
CA LYS A 463 -1.32 3.58 -29.87
C LYS A 463 -2.57 3.95 -29.10
N LEU A 464 -2.68 5.23 -28.79
CA LEU A 464 -3.92 5.82 -28.29
C LEU A 464 -4.93 5.86 -29.44
N ASP A 465 -6.08 5.23 -29.26
CA ASP A 465 -7.13 5.09 -30.28
C ASP A 465 -8.53 5.02 -29.65
N ILE A 466 -9.56 5.23 -30.42
CA ILE A 466 -10.94 5.12 -29.99
C ILE A 466 -11.76 4.33 -31.01
N ILE A 467 -12.51 3.33 -30.53
CA ILE A 467 -13.41 2.51 -31.36
C ILE A 467 -14.77 2.46 -30.68
N GLY A 468 -15.74 3.17 -31.24
CA GLY A 468 -17.06 3.30 -30.61
C GLY A 468 -16.98 3.88 -29.19
N ASN A 469 -17.47 3.14 -28.20
CA ASN A 469 -17.41 3.57 -26.80
C ASN A 469 -16.22 2.94 -26.03
N ILE A 470 -15.11 2.63 -26.70
CA ILE A 470 -13.93 1.99 -26.13
C ILE A 470 -12.68 2.79 -26.51
N VAL A 471 -11.85 3.11 -25.51
CA VAL A 471 -10.56 3.79 -25.70
C VAL A 471 -9.42 2.79 -25.51
N LYS A 472 -8.51 2.76 -26.47
CA LYS A 472 -7.26 1.99 -26.41
C LYS A 472 -6.16 2.90 -25.88
N ILE A 473 -5.52 2.50 -24.78
CA ILE A 473 -4.55 3.34 -24.07
C ILE A 473 -3.21 2.60 -24.02
N PRO A 474 -2.11 3.22 -24.49
CA PRO A 474 -0.78 2.66 -24.34
C PRO A 474 -0.43 2.39 -22.86
N LEU A 475 0.24 1.26 -22.60
CA LEU A 475 0.64 0.88 -21.24
C LEU A 475 1.45 1.99 -20.56
N ASP A 476 2.36 2.63 -21.31
CA ASP A 476 3.23 3.68 -20.79
C ASP A 476 2.45 4.89 -20.27
N TYR A 477 1.29 5.20 -20.84
CA TYR A 477 0.41 6.26 -20.34
C TYR A 477 -0.20 5.87 -19.00
N PHE A 478 -0.68 4.62 -18.91
CA PHE A 478 -1.28 4.11 -17.68
C PHE A 478 -0.27 3.99 -16.52
N LEU A 479 0.98 3.66 -16.81
CA LEU A 479 2.05 3.57 -15.81
C LEU A 479 2.40 4.93 -15.18
N LEU A 480 2.07 6.04 -15.82
CA LEU A 480 2.27 7.39 -15.27
C LEU A 480 1.13 7.86 -14.34
N VAL A 481 0.09 7.05 -14.14
CA VAL A 481 -1.01 7.36 -13.20
C VAL A 481 -0.51 7.55 -11.78
#